data_b5715af5842a1dfed805b4fe42ee9847
#
_entry.id   b5715af5842a1dfed805b4fe42ee9847
#
_cell.length_a   1.000
_cell.length_b   1.000
_cell.length_c   1.000
_cell.angle_alpha   90.00
_cell.angle_beta   90.00
_cell.angle_gamma   90.00
#
_symmetry.space_group_name_H-M   'P 1'
#
loop_
_entity.id
_entity.type
_entity.pdbx_description
1 polymer ?
#
loop_
_entity_poly.entity_id
_entity_poly.type
_entity_poly.pdbx_seq_one_letter_code
_entity_poly.pdbx_strand_id
1 'polypeptide(L)'
;QAIENCPKVSDIEQVGPGIYRATGEQGEWSGVIQGVVAKTAPVQFFEMALAIQDSELAPQEFQYCSYNVGDHERLDMRFLANNEKDFTLKTEGDAWVKEDGPFGLIYSVCEKTMAENCTLSLIQK
;
A
#
# COMPACT_ATOMS: atom_id res chain seq x y z
N GLN A 1 -1.85 0.52 -20.20
CA GLN A 1 -2.04 -0.02 -18.87
C GLN A 1 -1.56 0.99 -17.82
N ALA A 2 -2.42 1.32 -16.87
CA ALA A 2 -2.10 2.31 -15.86
C ALA A 2 -1.27 1.67 -14.74
N ILE A 3 -0.18 2.33 -14.38
CA ILE A 3 0.78 1.84 -13.39
C ILE A 3 0.79 2.76 -12.17
N GLU A 4 0.86 2.16 -11.00
CA GLU A 4 0.99 2.85 -9.73
C GLU A 4 2.08 2.18 -8.90
N ASN A 5 2.67 2.90 -7.97
CA ASN A 5 3.68 2.36 -7.05
C ASN A 5 3.32 2.76 -5.64
N CYS A 6 3.80 2.01 -4.66
CA CYS A 6 3.73 2.48 -3.27
C CYS A 6 4.38 3.86 -3.21
N PRO A 7 3.79 4.82 -2.49
CA PRO A 7 4.38 6.16 -2.40
C PRO A 7 5.75 6.13 -1.71
N LYS A 8 6.66 6.96 -2.21
CA LYS A 8 7.93 7.18 -1.53
C LYS A 8 7.68 7.80 -0.16
N VAL A 9 8.54 7.50 0.79
CA VAL A 9 8.44 8.09 2.13
C VAL A 9 8.38 9.62 2.03
N SER A 10 9.20 10.21 1.16
CA SER A 10 9.26 11.67 0.98
C SER A 10 7.99 12.27 0.37
N ASP A 11 7.16 11.46 -0.28
CA ASP A 11 5.92 11.93 -0.91
C ASP A 11 4.71 11.85 0.03
N ILE A 12 4.86 11.20 1.18
CA ILE A 12 3.77 11.08 2.14
C ILE A 12 3.76 12.29 3.05
N GLU A 13 2.60 12.96 3.10
CA GLU A 13 2.40 14.17 3.87
C GLU A 13 1.47 13.91 5.04
N GLN A 14 1.87 14.37 6.22
CA GLN A 14 0.99 14.33 7.37
C GLN A 14 0.06 15.56 7.30
N VAL A 15 -1.24 15.32 7.18
CA VAL A 15 -2.22 16.39 7.04
C VAL A 15 -2.98 16.67 8.33
N GLY A 16 -2.77 15.88 9.35
CA GLY A 16 -3.34 16.04 10.67
C GLY A 16 -2.76 15.02 11.63
N PRO A 17 -3.07 15.08 12.93
CA PRO A 17 -2.59 14.07 13.87
C PRO A 17 -3.06 12.67 13.47
N GLY A 18 -2.11 11.80 13.11
CA GLY A 18 -2.41 10.44 12.68
C GLY A 18 -3.01 10.32 11.28
N ILE A 19 -3.08 11.39 10.51
CA ILE A 19 -3.70 11.39 9.19
C ILE A 19 -2.65 11.71 8.13
N TYR A 20 -2.51 10.84 7.13
CA TYR A 20 -1.47 10.93 6.10
C TYR A 20 -2.06 10.76 4.72
N ARG A 21 -1.45 11.41 3.74
CA ARG A 21 -1.86 11.27 2.34
C ARG A 21 -0.67 11.39 1.40
N ALA A 22 -0.82 10.84 0.22
CA ALA A 22 0.14 11.01 -0.87
C ALA A 22 -0.62 11.00 -2.18
N THR A 23 -0.13 11.76 -3.15
CA THR A 23 -0.74 11.82 -4.47
C THR A 23 -0.02 10.82 -5.38
N GLY A 24 -0.79 9.91 -5.97
CA GLY A 24 -0.29 8.97 -6.95
C GLY A 24 -0.63 9.44 -8.36
N GLU A 25 -0.16 8.73 -9.37
CA GLU A 25 -0.46 9.06 -10.76
C GLU A 25 -1.90 8.74 -11.14
N GLN A 26 -2.44 7.66 -10.57
CA GLN A 26 -3.77 7.16 -10.93
C GLN A 26 -4.80 7.39 -9.82
N GLY A 27 -4.42 8.00 -8.73
CA GLY A 27 -5.32 8.23 -7.62
C GLY A 27 -4.60 8.77 -6.40
N GLU A 28 -5.23 8.66 -5.26
CA GLU A 28 -4.66 9.14 -4.01
C GLU A 28 -4.42 8.00 -3.03
N TRP A 29 -3.38 8.17 -2.24
CA TRP A 29 -3.07 7.29 -1.13
C TRP A 29 -3.42 7.97 0.17
N SER A 30 -4.03 7.25 1.09
CA SER A 30 -4.38 7.77 2.39
C SER A 30 -4.20 6.71 3.47
N GLY A 31 -3.89 7.18 4.66
CA GLY A 31 -3.77 6.30 5.81
C GLY A 31 -4.05 7.04 7.10
N VAL A 32 -4.54 6.30 8.08
CA VAL A 32 -4.89 6.83 9.39
C VAL A 32 -4.32 5.92 10.47
N ILE A 33 -3.67 6.52 11.45
CA ILE A 33 -3.19 5.79 12.63
C ILE A 33 -4.22 5.98 13.73
N GLN A 34 -4.73 4.87 14.25
CA GLN A 34 -5.73 4.89 15.32
C GLN A 34 -5.08 5.06 16.68
N GLY A 35 -5.78 5.74 17.59
CA GLY A 35 -5.33 5.94 18.95
C GLY A 35 -4.68 7.30 19.21
N VAL A 36 -3.90 7.37 20.28
CA VAL A 36 -3.21 8.62 20.65
C VAL A 36 -1.93 8.71 19.84
N VAL A 37 -1.88 9.69 18.94
CA VAL A 37 -0.73 9.89 18.06
C VAL A 37 -0.14 11.27 18.34
N ALA A 38 1.19 11.36 18.31
CA ALA A 38 1.86 12.64 18.46
C ALA A 38 1.39 13.61 17.37
N LYS A 39 1.33 14.89 17.72
CA LYS A 39 0.87 15.93 16.80
C LYS A 39 1.71 15.97 15.52
N THR A 40 2.99 15.64 15.64
CA THR A 40 3.90 15.50 14.51
C THR A 40 4.59 14.16 14.62
N ALA A 41 4.34 13.28 13.65
CA ALA A 41 4.96 11.97 13.61
C ALA A 41 5.35 11.68 12.17
N PRO A 42 6.62 11.94 11.80
CA PRO A 42 7.05 11.75 10.41
C PRO A 42 7.14 10.29 10.03
N VAL A 43 6.88 10.02 8.75
CA VAL A 43 7.08 8.69 8.20
C VAL A 43 8.58 8.42 8.15
N GLN A 44 9.01 7.30 8.73
CA GLN A 44 10.44 6.98 8.86
C GLN A 44 10.95 6.13 7.69
N PHE A 45 10.29 5.01 7.45
CA PHE A 45 10.71 4.11 6.38
C PHE A 45 9.56 3.21 5.94
N PHE A 46 9.72 2.67 4.73
CA PHE A 46 8.79 1.70 4.16
C PHE A 46 9.06 0.32 4.75
N GLU A 47 7.99 -0.37 5.13
CA GLU A 47 8.08 -1.73 5.67
C GLU A 47 7.78 -2.80 4.62
N MET A 48 6.56 -2.76 4.07
CA MET A 48 6.13 -3.77 3.12
C MET A 48 4.83 -3.37 2.45
N ALA A 49 4.50 -4.05 1.36
CA ALA A 49 3.19 -3.94 0.74
C ALA A 49 2.59 -5.34 0.66
N LEU A 50 1.27 -5.41 0.67
CA LEU A 50 0.54 -6.67 0.73
C LEU A 50 -0.64 -6.70 -0.22
N ALA A 51 -0.75 -7.81 -0.96
CA ALA A 51 -1.95 -8.18 -1.71
C ALA A 51 -2.33 -9.61 -1.33
N ILE A 52 -3.62 -9.91 -1.36
CA ILE A 52 -4.15 -11.20 -0.92
C ILE A 52 -4.97 -11.83 -2.04
N GLN A 53 -4.86 -13.16 -2.20
CA GLN A 53 -5.72 -13.96 -3.06
C GLN A 53 -6.40 -15.03 -2.22
N ASP A 54 -7.68 -15.27 -2.49
CA ASP A 54 -8.42 -16.34 -1.81
C ASP A 54 -7.93 -17.73 -2.22
N SER A 55 -7.40 -17.85 -3.45
CA SER A 55 -6.83 -19.07 -4.00
C SER A 55 -5.97 -18.70 -5.20
N GLU A 56 -5.26 -19.68 -5.77
CA GLU A 56 -4.41 -19.43 -6.95
C GLU A 56 -5.19 -18.92 -8.15
N LEU A 57 -6.46 -19.29 -8.28
CA LEU A 57 -7.30 -18.89 -9.40
C LEU A 57 -8.08 -17.61 -9.14
N ALA A 58 -8.08 -17.14 -7.90
CA ALA A 58 -8.80 -15.93 -7.54
C ALA A 58 -8.00 -14.69 -7.93
N PRO A 59 -8.68 -13.55 -8.20
CA PRO A 59 -7.97 -12.30 -8.46
C PRO A 59 -7.27 -11.81 -7.20
N GLN A 60 -6.18 -11.08 -7.41
CA GLN A 60 -5.49 -10.43 -6.30
C GLN A 60 -6.30 -9.24 -5.79
N GLU A 61 -6.28 -9.05 -4.47
CA GLU A 61 -6.88 -7.90 -3.83
C GLU A 61 -5.78 -7.16 -3.08
N PHE A 62 -5.39 -6.00 -3.59
CA PHE A 62 -4.37 -5.19 -2.95
C PHE A 62 -4.90 -4.65 -1.62
N GLN A 63 -4.08 -4.74 -0.57
CA GLN A 63 -4.47 -4.30 0.76
C GLN A 63 -3.88 -2.93 1.10
N TYR A 64 -2.55 -2.83 1.14
CA TYR A 64 -1.92 -1.59 1.58
C TYR A 64 -0.43 -1.59 1.31
N CYS A 65 0.15 -0.38 1.38
CA CYS A 65 1.58 -0.18 1.53
C CYS A 65 1.81 0.28 2.97
N SER A 66 2.66 -0.40 3.71
CA SER A 66 2.85 -0.19 5.14
C SER A 66 4.18 0.51 5.43
N TYR A 67 4.14 1.45 6.37
CA TYR A 67 5.29 2.28 6.74
C TYR A 67 5.43 2.35 8.24
N ASN A 68 6.63 2.63 8.72
CA ASN A 68 6.88 2.96 10.11
C ASN A 68 6.81 4.46 10.29
N VAL A 69 6.11 4.90 11.34
CA VAL A 69 5.90 6.31 11.64
C VAL A 69 6.30 6.56 13.09
N GLY A 70 7.01 7.65 13.33
CA GLY A 70 7.41 8.01 14.68
C GLY A 70 8.21 6.91 15.37
N ASP A 71 7.91 6.64 16.62
CA ASP A 71 8.72 5.74 17.44
C ASP A 71 8.40 4.26 17.27
N HIS A 72 7.29 3.86 16.76
CA HIS A 72 6.93 2.44 16.52
C HIS A 72 5.51 2.28 16.00
N GLU A 73 4.94 3.34 15.45
CA GLU A 73 3.60 3.26 14.90
C GLU A 73 3.64 2.72 13.47
N ARG A 74 2.62 1.98 13.12
CA ARG A 74 2.47 1.44 11.77
C ARG A 74 1.43 2.24 11.01
N LEU A 75 1.78 2.68 9.81
CA LEU A 75 0.87 3.39 8.91
C LEU A 75 0.61 2.53 7.69
N ASP A 76 -0.65 2.16 7.48
CA ASP A 76 -1.07 1.44 6.28
C ASP A 76 -1.70 2.43 5.31
N MET A 77 -1.04 2.65 4.16
CA MET A 77 -1.54 3.52 3.12
C MET A 77 -2.38 2.71 2.13
N ARG A 78 -3.60 3.16 1.89
CA ARG A 78 -4.53 2.52 0.96
C ARG A 78 -4.79 3.41 -0.23
N PHE A 79 -5.08 2.80 -1.36
CA PHE A 79 -5.22 3.51 -2.62
C PHE A 79 -6.69 3.71 -2.98
N LEU A 80 -7.00 4.91 -3.49
CA LEU A 80 -8.30 5.25 -4.04
C LEU A 80 -8.12 5.82 -5.45
N ALA A 81 -8.64 5.13 -6.46
CA ALA A 81 -8.50 5.57 -7.85
C ALA A 81 -9.28 6.87 -8.11
N ASN A 82 -8.73 7.72 -8.98
CA ASN A 82 -9.31 9.03 -9.28
C ASN A 82 -10.75 8.97 -9.77
N ASN A 83 -11.11 7.95 -10.53
CA ASN A 83 -12.42 7.88 -11.17
C ASN A 83 -13.46 7.08 -10.39
N GLU A 84 -13.14 6.61 -9.22
CA GLU A 84 -14.03 5.79 -8.38
C GLU A 84 -14.73 4.65 -9.13
N LYS A 85 -14.23 4.27 -10.29
CA LYS A 85 -14.79 3.16 -11.05
C LYS A 85 -14.20 1.85 -10.58
N ASP A 86 -14.79 0.77 -11.06
CA ASP A 86 -14.43 -0.57 -10.67
C ASP A 86 -13.03 -0.97 -11.16
N PHE A 87 -12.01 -0.43 -10.51
CA PHE A 87 -10.65 -0.85 -10.73
C PHE A 87 -10.23 -1.83 -9.66
N THR A 88 -9.36 -2.74 -10.06
CA THR A 88 -8.64 -3.57 -9.11
C THR A 88 -7.15 -3.34 -9.32
N LEU A 89 -6.38 -3.53 -8.27
CA LEU A 89 -4.93 -3.39 -8.35
C LEU A 89 -4.29 -4.78 -8.36
N LYS A 90 -3.43 -5.00 -9.32
CA LYS A 90 -2.69 -6.25 -9.47
C LYS A 90 -1.21 -5.96 -9.26
N THR A 91 -0.51 -6.86 -8.58
CA THR A 91 0.94 -6.74 -8.40
C THR A 91 1.65 -6.89 -9.74
N GLU A 92 2.69 -6.08 -9.95
CA GLU A 92 3.50 -6.11 -11.16
C GLU A 92 4.99 -6.14 -10.81
N GLY A 93 5.77 -6.89 -11.57
CA GLY A 93 7.22 -6.92 -11.41
C GLY A 93 7.70 -8.00 -10.47
N ASP A 94 9.03 -8.06 -10.33
CA ASP A 94 9.72 -9.13 -9.61
C ASP A 94 9.90 -8.87 -8.12
N ALA A 95 9.50 -7.70 -7.65
CA ALA A 95 9.68 -7.34 -6.24
C ALA A 95 8.68 -8.02 -5.31
N TRP A 96 7.63 -8.59 -5.86
CA TRP A 96 6.59 -9.26 -5.10
C TRP A 96 6.89 -10.75 -4.95
N VAL A 97 6.77 -11.24 -3.72
CA VAL A 97 7.02 -12.65 -3.41
C VAL A 97 5.73 -13.27 -2.88
N LYS A 98 5.35 -14.41 -3.44
CA LYS A 98 4.16 -15.13 -2.98
C LYS A 98 4.49 -15.98 -1.76
N GLU A 99 3.59 -15.95 -0.78
CA GLU A 99 3.72 -16.72 0.45
C GLU A 99 2.38 -17.39 0.76
N ASP A 100 2.44 -18.60 1.33
CA ASP A 100 1.22 -19.29 1.75
C ASP A 100 0.73 -18.67 3.06
N GLY A 101 -0.53 -18.24 3.06
CA GLY A 101 -1.18 -17.73 4.24
C GLY A 101 -2.10 -18.76 4.88
N PRO A 102 -2.81 -18.37 5.94
CA PRO A 102 -3.75 -19.27 6.61
C PRO A 102 -4.99 -19.52 5.74
N PHE A 103 -5.61 -20.67 5.96
CA PHE A 103 -6.89 -21.03 5.32
C PHE A 103 -6.84 -21.06 3.80
N GLY A 104 -5.69 -21.39 3.22
CA GLY A 104 -5.53 -21.45 1.77
C GLY A 104 -5.33 -20.12 1.07
N LEU A 105 -5.22 -19.04 1.83
CA LEU A 105 -4.94 -17.72 1.27
C LEU A 105 -3.52 -17.66 0.71
N ILE A 106 -3.34 -16.83 -0.30
CA ILE A 106 -2.03 -16.58 -0.89
C ILE A 106 -1.71 -15.11 -0.74
N TYR A 107 -0.58 -14.81 -0.10
CA TYR A 107 -0.11 -13.45 0.09
C TYR A 107 0.94 -13.12 -0.97
N SER A 108 0.85 -11.90 -1.52
CA SER A 108 1.92 -11.34 -2.34
C SER A 108 2.51 -10.18 -1.54
N VAL A 109 3.79 -10.29 -1.21
CA VAL A 109 4.47 -9.36 -0.31
C VAL A 109 5.63 -8.70 -1.05
N CYS A 110 5.71 -7.38 -0.95
CA CYS A 110 6.83 -6.60 -1.47
C CYS A 110 7.54 -5.98 -0.28
N GLU A 111 8.74 -6.47 0.05
CA GLU A 111 9.49 -6.01 1.22
C GLU A 111 10.99 -6.07 0.95
N LYS A 112 11.79 -5.50 1.86
CA LYS A 112 13.25 -5.43 1.75
C LYS A 112 13.72 -4.69 0.51
N THR A 113 12.94 -3.71 0.08
CA THR A 113 13.22 -2.88 -1.08
C THR A 113 12.61 -1.51 -0.83
N MET A 114 12.82 -0.56 -1.74
CA MET A 114 12.21 0.76 -1.63
C MET A 114 10.73 0.71 -2.04
N ALA A 115 9.92 1.58 -1.43
CA ALA A 115 8.49 1.62 -1.69
C ALA A 115 8.15 1.74 -3.19
N GLU A 116 8.90 2.56 -3.91
CA GLU A 116 8.66 2.79 -5.34
C GLU A 116 8.94 1.58 -6.21
N ASN A 117 9.58 0.54 -5.67
CA ASN A 117 9.78 -0.72 -6.39
C ASN A 117 8.60 -1.67 -6.28
N CYS A 118 7.63 -1.36 -5.41
CA CYS A 118 6.41 -2.13 -5.26
C CYS A 118 5.37 -1.61 -6.24
N THR A 119 5.39 -2.17 -7.44
CA THR A 119 4.60 -1.69 -8.58
C THR A 119 3.28 -2.43 -8.68
N LEU A 120 2.25 -1.68 -9.04
CA LEU A 120 0.89 -2.18 -9.20
C LEU A 120 0.34 -1.72 -10.55
N SER A 121 -0.52 -2.52 -11.14
CA SER A 121 -1.27 -2.09 -12.32
C SER A 121 -2.74 -1.97 -11.99
N LEU A 122 -3.39 -0.94 -12.55
CA LEU A 122 -4.83 -0.75 -12.42
C LEU A 122 -5.51 -1.50 -13.55
N ILE A 123 -6.38 -2.41 -13.17
CA ILE A 123 -7.13 -3.21 -14.14
C ILE A 123 -8.61 -2.86 -14.00
N GLN A 124 -9.23 -2.48 -15.10
CA GLN A 124 -10.64 -2.18 -15.12
C GLN A 124 -11.43 -3.49 -14.99
N LYS A 125 -12.36 -3.52 -14.05
CA LYS A 125 -13.23 -4.68 -13.88
C LYS A 125 -14.25 -4.79 -15.00
#